data_7a2e7c7493f66279196395693699718d
#
_entry.id   7a2e7c7493f66279196395693699718d
#
_cell.length_a   1.000
_cell.length_b   1.000
_cell.length_c   1.000
_cell.angle_alpha   90.00
_cell.angle_beta   90.00
_cell.angle_gamma   90.00
#
_symmetry.space_group_name_H-M   'P 1'
#
loop_
_entity.id
_entity.type
_entity.pdbx_description
1 polymer ?
#
loop_
_entity_poly.entity_id
_entity_poly.type
_entity_poly.pdbx_seq_one_letter_code
_entity_poly.pdbx_strand_id
1 'polypeptide(L)'
;MTERARPIVGPDYLVAGRYRLQSKLGGGGMGAVWLATDRLLNREVAIKQVLTTAGLSEAEATEVRNRIVHEGRVAAKLSHEHAIAVYDVVLEAGEPWLVMEYLPSRSIAKALALADTLSPIEVAQIGAQVADALAAAHAAGIVHRDIKPGNILVADRGSEVGMAKLSDFGISSAGEAFDEPEDVITGTPSYLPPEVARGAQPGPASDVFSLGATLYTAIEGHPPYGFDDDNDVIVTRAAMAQIIPPTRSGPLTQVLLHMMEPAPQRRPTMAEAREEILTAAFGPGTGPYILGAPIRTEDGTIPAWAARNSAAGLRSPHSAPLPRPPRVAAAGAVAQQPKLGKSKLVDIDFTKFGPNAAPLAIAAGLLIGLLILIAILVAAM
;
A
#
# COMPACT_ATOMS: atom_id res chain seq x y z
N MET A 1 -32.86 25.57 3.09
CA MET A 1 -31.43 25.81 3.37
C MET A 1 -30.70 25.56 2.08
N THR A 2 -30.09 26.59 1.51
CA THR A 2 -29.34 26.51 0.23
C THR A 2 -28.09 25.68 0.45
N GLU A 3 -27.98 24.55 -0.20
CA GLU A 3 -26.77 23.72 -0.30
C GLU A 3 -25.64 24.61 -0.84
N ARG A 4 -24.70 24.99 0.01
CA ARG A 4 -23.52 25.73 -0.44
C ARG A 4 -22.69 24.80 -1.30
N ALA A 5 -22.64 25.06 -2.61
CA ALA A 5 -21.76 24.35 -3.52
C ALA A 5 -20.35 24.29 -2.92
N ARG A 6 -19.78 23.08 -2.79
CA ARG A 6 -18.40 22.92 -2.30
C ARG A 6 -17.48 23.68 -3.25
N PRO A 7 -16.54 24.50 -2.72
CA PRO A 7 -15.63 25.24 -3.58
C PRO A 7 -14.78 24.28 -4.40
N ILE A 8 -14.53 24.64 -5.66
CA ILE A 8 -13.64 23.86 -6.54
C ILE A 8 -12.21 24.04 -6.02
N VAL A 9 -11.66 22.96 -5.43
CA VAL A 9 -10.28 22.92 -4.94
C VAL A 9 -9.34 22.70 -6.13
N GLY A 10 -8.39 23.59 -6.32
CA GLY A 10 -7.44 23.54 -7.43
C GLY A 10 -6.23 24.45 -7.18
N PRO A 11 -5.34 24.60 -8.18
CA PRO A 11 -4.25 25.57 -8.12
C PRO A 11 -4.76 26.98 -7.76
N ASP A 12 -3.95 27.71 -7.01
CA ASP A 12 -4.25 29.03 -6.46
C ASP A 12 -5.36 29.10 -5.39
N TYR A 13 -6.05 27.99 -5.08
CA TYR A 13 -7.00 27.95 -3.98
C TYR A 13 -6.27 28.25 -2.65
N LEU A 14 -6.87 29.11 -1.81
CA LEU A 14 -6.27 29.54 -0.55
C LEU A 14 -6.93 28.86 0.64
N VAL A 15 -6.28 27.83 1.19
CA VAL A 15 -6.75 27.07 2.35
C VAL A 15 -6.50 27.87 3.62
N ALA A 16 -7.52 28.00 4.46
CA ALA A 16 -7.51 28.72 5.73
C ALA A 16 -6.92 30.16 5.64
N GLY A 17 -7.05 30.82 4.48
CA GLY A 17 -6.50 32.14 4.24
C GLY A 17 -4.97 32.24 4.23
N ARG A 18 -4.26 31.13 4.37
CA ARG A 18 -2.79 31.07 4.56
C ARG A 18 -2.06 30.24 3.52
N TYR A 19 -2.55 29.06 3.17
CA TYR A 19 -1.84 28.09 2.35
C TYR A 19 -2.35 28.13 0.90
N ARG A 20 -1.53 28.64 -0.03
CA ARG A 20 -1.88 28.71 -1.45
C ARG A 20 -1.49 27.41 -2.14
N LEU A 21 -2.47 26.66 -2.66
CA LEU A 21 -2.22 25.44 -3.42
C LEU A 21 -1.51 25.77 -4.73
N GLN A 22 -0.51 24.95 -5.09
CA GLN A 22 0.26 25.07 -6.33
C GLN A 22 -0.08 23.92 -7.31
N SER A 23 0.35 22.71 -6.98
CA SER A 23 0.18 21.52 -7.82
C SER A 23 -0.18 20.30 -6.98
N LYS A 24 -0.91 19.38 -7.59
CA LYS A 24 -1.25 18.10 -6.95
C LYS A 24 -0.02 17.20 -6.93
N LEU A 25 0.36 16.72 -5.75
CA LEU A 25 1.47 15.77 -5.54
C LEU A 25 1.00 14.33 -5.65
N GLY A 26 -0.23 14.05 -5.20
CA GLY A 26 -0.84 12.74 -5.21
C GLY A 26 -2.29 12.80 -4.76
N GLY A 27 -2.92 11.65 -4.63
CA GLY A 27 -4.27 11.53 -4.09
C GLY A 27 -4.87 10.18 -4.44
N GLY A 28 -5.81 9.74 -3.60
CA GLY A 28 -6.56 8.50 -3.71
C GLY A 28 -7.93 8.68 -3.05
N GLY A 29 -8.57 7.59 -2.64
CA GLY A 29 -9.89 7.61 -2.01
C GLY A 29 -10.00 8.48 -0.75
N MET A 30 -8.93 8.64 0.01
CA MET A 30 -8.88 9.43 1.25
C MET A 30 -8.60 10.92 1.05
N GLY A 31 -8.49 11.42 -0.20
CA GLY A 31 -8.26 12.82 -0.51
C GLY A 31 -7.05 13.12 -1.37
N ALA A 32 -6.80 14.40 -1.60
CA ALA A 32 -5.71 14.90 -2.43
C ALA A 32 -4.59 15.51 -1.59
N VAL A 33 -3.35 15.24 -1.96
CA VAL A 33 -2.16 15.89 -1.40
C VAL A 33 -1.66 16.94 -2.40
N TRP A 34 -1.46 18.15 -1.91
CA TRP A 34 -1.05 19.31 -2.70
C TRP A 34 0.28 19.87 -2.23
N LEU A 35 1.12 20.28 -3.16
CA LEU A 35 2.17 21.25 -2.89
C LEU A 35 1.51 22.62 -2.67
N ALA A 36 1.90 23.31 -1.60
CA ALA A 36 1.37 24.63 -1.30
C ALA A 36 2.48 25.58 -0.78
N THR A 37 2.22 26.87 -0.88
CA THR A 37 3.04 27.90 -0.22
C THR A 37 2.36 28.36 1.07
N ASP A 38 3.02 28.22 2.20
CA ASP A 38 2.70 28.94 3.43
C ASP A 38 3.05 30.42 3.25
N ARG A 39 2.04 31.26 3.04
CA ARG A 39 2.23 32.68 2.76
C ARG A 39 2.73 33.48 3.97
N LEU A 40 2.54 32.96 5.19
CA LEU A 40 3.00 33.58 6.41
C LEU A 40 4.50 33.36 6.64
N LEU A 41 4.96 32.11 6.45
CA LEU A 41 6.34 31.72 6.67
C LEU A 41 7.18 31.67 5.39
N ASN A 42 6.58 31.97 4.23
CA ASN A 42 7.20 31.94 2.90
C ASN A 42 8.01 30.66 2.62
N ARG A 43 7.37 29.50 2.85
CA ARG A 43 7.99 28.19 2.61
C ARG A 43 7.02 27.25 1.88
N GLU A 44 7.58 26.25 1.22
CA GLU A 44 6.78 25.15 0.64
C GLU A 44 6.34 24.17 1.75
N VAL A 45 5.12 23.67 1.62
CA VAL A 45 4.51 22.65 2.49
C VAL A 45 3.73 21.67 1.65
N ALA A 46 3.57 20.45 2.13
CA ALA A 46 2.58 19.52 1.63
C ALA A 46 1.29 19.70 2.43
N ILE A 47 0.14 19.73 1.75
CA ILE A 47 -1.14 19.86 2.43
C ILE A 47 -2.10 18.77 1.95
N LYS A 48 -2.65 18.00 2.88
CA LYS A 48 -3.54 16.86 2.60
C LYS A 48 -4.97 17.22 2.99
N GLN A 49 -5.85 17.22 2.02
CA GLN A 49 -7.29 17.29 2.28
C GLN A 49 -7.77 15.93 2.78
N VAL A 50 -8.45 15.90 3.92
CA VAL A 50 -9.03 14.66 4.43
C VAL A 50 -10.54 14.69 4.15
N LEU A 51 -10.97 13.85 3.21
CA LEU A 51 -12.37 13.75 2.78
C LEU A 51 -13.02 12.57 3.53
N THR A 52 -13.85 12.85 4.51
CA THR A 52 -14.39 11.80 5.39
C THR A 52 -15.88 11.88 5.66
N THR A 53 -16.59 12.85 5.06
CA THR A 53 -17.96 13.17 5.45
C THR A 53 -19.03 12.79 4.44
N ALA A 54 -18.68 12.07 3.35
CA ALA A 54 -19.67 11.65 2.36
C ALA A 54 -20.57 10.54 2.93
N GLY A 55 -21.86 10.83 3.07
CA GLY A 55 -22.86 9.87 3.53
C GLY A 55 -23.11 9.85 5.05
N LEU A 56 -22.37 10.60 5.85
CA LEU A 56 -22.52 10.68 7.30
C LEU A 56 -23.58 11.74 7.69
N SER A 57 -24.24 11.52 8.82
CA SER A 57 -25.02 12.56 9.50
C SER A 57 -24.10 13.69 10.00
N GLU A 58 -24.63 14.87 10.29
CA GLU A 58 -23.84 16.01 10.78
C GLU A 58 -23.15 15.71 12.14
N ALA A 59 -23.76 14.88 12.98
CA ALA A 59 -23.19 14.48 14.27
C ALA A 59 -21.98 13.56 14.05
N GLU A 60 -22.09 12.53 13.22
CA GLU A 60 -21.02 11.61 12.85
C GLU A 60 -19.87 12.34 12.14
N ALA A 61 -20.19 13.21 11.17
CA ALA A 61 -19.20 14.03 10.47
C ALA A 61 -18.42 14.93 11.44
N THR A 62 -19.10 15.47 12.46
CA THR A 62 -18.45 16.29 13.50
C THR A 62 -17.51 15.45 14.36
N GLU A 63 -17.90 14.26 14.74
CA GLU A 63 -17.07 13.35 15.52
C GLU A 63 -15.83 12.90 14.75
N VAL A 64 -15.98 12.51 13.48
CA VAL A 64 -14.87 12.17 12.59
C VAL A 64 -13.91 13.33 12.43
N ARG A 65 -14.41 14.54 12.18
CA ARG A 65 -13.57 15.76 12.10
C ARG A 65 -12.78 16.01 13.38
N ASN A 66 -13.43 15.89 14.55
CA ASN A 66 -12.77 16.07 15.85
C ASN A 66 -11.68 15.02 16.07
N ARG A 67 -11.90 13.76 15.66
CA ARG A 67 -10.92 12.69 15.73
C ARG A 67 -9.71 12.99 14.85
N ILE A 68 -9.91 13.42 13.59
CA ILE A 68 -8.83 13.79 12.66
C ILE A 68 -7.99 14.94 13.26
N VAL A 69 -8.63 15.97 13.79
CA VAL A 69 -7.95 17.10 14.43
C VAL A 69 -7.15 16.63 15.65
N HIS A 70 -7.70 15.71 16.44
CA HIS A 70 -7.01 15.14 17.59
C HIS A 70 -5.79 14.32 17.17
N GLU A 71 -5.94 13.39 16.23
CA GLU A 71 -4.84 12.53 15.74
C GLU A 71 -3.76 13.36 15.03
N GLY A 72 -4.14 14.36 14.24
CA GLY A 72 -3.19 15.30 13.65
C GLY A 72 -2.37 16.06 14.69
N ARG A 73 -2.98 16.47 15.81
CA ARG A 73 -2.26 17.11 16.93
C ARG A 73 -1.34 16.12 17.66
N VAL A 74 -1.72 14.86 17.75
CA VAL A 74 -0.86 13.81 18.32
C VAL A 74 0.33 13.57 17.39
N ALA A 75 0.10 13.42 16.09
CA ALA A 75 1.15 13.26 15.08
C ALA A 75 2.12 14.45 15.05
N ALA A 76 1.62 15.68 15.26
CA ALA A 76 2.45 16.91 15.31
C ALA A 76 3.44 16.95 16.48
N LYS A 77 3.30 16.07 17.49
CA LYS A 77 4.26 15.96 18.59
C LYS A 77 5.49 15.14 18.21
N LEU A 78 5.39 14.31 17.15
CA LEU A 78 6.51 13.53 16.67
C LEU A 78 7.45 14.42 15.86
N SER A 79 8.68 14.57 16.33
CA SER A 79 9.77 15.22 15.60
C SER A 79 10.91 14.23 15.46
N HIS A 80 11.16 13.78 14.23
CA HIS A 80 12.17 12.77 13.93
C HIS A 80 12.69 12.95 12.50
N GLU A 81 14.00 12.73 12.29
CA GLU A 81 14.62 12.93 10.96
C GLU A 81 14.05 11.99 9.87
N HIS A 82 13.56 10.82 10.26
CA HIS A 82 12.95 9.83 9.35
C HIS A 82 11.42 9.82 9.41
N ALA A 83 10.78 10.87 9.91
CA ALA A 83 9.34 11.09 9.88
C ALA A 83 9.01 12.38 9.16
N ILE A 84 7.98 12.38 8.31
CA ILE A 84 7.43 13.62 7.76
C ILE A 84 6.75 14.38 8.89
N ALA A 85 7.23 15.60 9.17
CA ALA A 85 6.69 16.42 10.25
C ALA A 85 5.29 16.94 9.91
N VAL A 86 4.35 16.84 10.84
CA VAL A 86 3.05 17.52 10.78
C VAL A 86 3.22 18.90 11.44
N TYR A 87 2.94 19.96 10.68
CA TYR A 87 3.12 21.35 11.16
C TYR A 87 1.86 21.95 11.74
N ASP A 88 0.70 21.61 11.15
CA ASP A 88 -0.57 22.22 11.54
C ASP A 88 -1.76 21.35 11.09
N VAL A 89 -2.91 21.55 11.70
CA VAL A 89 -4.21 21.03 11.25
C VAL A 89 -5.16 22.22 11.17
N VAL A 90 -5.60 22.54 9.96
CA VAL A 90 -6.49 23.67 9.72
C VAL A 90 -7.85 23.22 9.21
N LEU A 91 -8.87 24.03 9.45
CA LEU A 91 -10.21 23.80 8.92
C LEU A 91 -10.48 24.74 7.75
N GLU A 92 -10.92 24.21 6.63
CA GLU A 92 -11.38 24.98 5.47
C GLU A 92 -12.78 24.49 5.07
N ALA A 93 -13.73 25.39 5.08
CA ALA A 93 -15.15 25.09 4.87
C ALA A 93 -15.68 23.95 5.78
N GLY A 94 -15.14 23.84 6.99
CA GLY A 94 -15.49 22.81 7.98
C GLY A 94 -14.75 21.47 7.80
N GLU A 95 -13.98 21.29 6.74
CA GLU A 95 -13.20 20.07 6.51
C GLU A 95 -11.76 20.22 7.01
N PRO A 96 -11.16 19.17 7.61
CA PRO A 96 -9.78 19.21 8.10
C PRO A 96 -8.76 19.08 6.97
N TRP A 97 -7.71 19.87 7.08
CA TRP A 97 -6.55 19.83 6.21
C TRP A 97 -5.29 19.71 7.06
N LEU A 98 -4.44 18.74 6.73
CA LEU A 98 -3.16 18.57 7.39
C LEU A 98 -2.07 19.29 6.62
N VAL A 99 -1.30 20.11 7.34
CA VAL A 99 -0.14 20.82 6.82
C VAL A 99 1.11 20.08 7.27
N MET A 100 1.92 19.65 6.33
CA MET A 100 3.07 18.78 6.57
C MET A 100 4.33 19.30 5.91
N GLU A 101 5.45 18.76 6.32
CA GLU A 101 6.73 18.90 5.62
C GLU A 101 6.56 18.51 4.15
N TYR A 102 7.05 19.37 3.26
CA TYR A 102 7.21 19.02 1.86
C TYR A 102 8.60 18.44 1.65
N LEU A 103 8.66 17.14 1.34
CA LEU A 103 9.87 16.45 0.94
C LEU A 103 9.80 16.19 -0.57
N PRO A 104 10.67 16.84 -1.38
CA PRO A 104 10.84 16.44 -2.77
C PRO A 104 11.35 15.00 -2.82
N SER A 105 10.49 14.05 -3.19
CA SER A 105 10.75 12.64 -2.95
C SER A 105 10.06 11.72 -3.96
N ARG A 106 10.43 10.46 -3.87
CA ARG A 106 9.78 9.33 -4.51
C ARG A 106 9.37 8.31 -3.45
N SER A 107 8.14 7.80 -3.51
CA SER A 107 7.74 6.70 -2.62
C SER A 107 8.39 5.37 -3.07
N ILE A 108 8.53 4.44 -2.14
CA ILE A 108 9.00 3.07 -2.48
C ILE A 108 8.07 2.41 -3.50
N ALA A 109 6.75 2.66 -3.45
CA ALA A 109 5.83 2.17 -4.49
C ALA A 109 6.21 2.68 -5.89
N LYS A 110 6.60 3.95 -6.02
CA LYS A 110 7.08 4.51 -7.30
C LYS A 110 8.47 3.97 -7.67
N ALA A 111 9.32 3.69 -6.70
CA ALA A 111 10.62 3.07 -6.94
C ALA A 111 10.46 1.66 -7.51
N LEU A 112 9.57 0.86 -6.92
CA LEU A 112 9.25 -0.50 -7.39
C LEU A 112 8.62 -0.50 -8.80
N ALA A 113 7.81 0.48 -9.13
CA ALA A 113 7.28 0.64 -10.50
C ALA A 113 8.37 0.93 -11.55
N LEU A 114 9.59 1.34 -11.14
CA LEU A 114 10.73 1.62 -12.01
C LEU A 114 11.77 0.50 -12.02
N ALA A 115 11.99 -0.14 -10.88
CA ALA A 115 13.10 -1.08 -10.66
C ALA A 115 12.63 -2.51 -10.39
N ASP A 116 11.31 -2.77 -10.39
CA ASP A 116 10.64 -4.02 -10.03
C ASP A 116 10.97 -4.50 -8.60
N THR A 117 12.22 -4.46 -8.19
CA THR A 117 12.71 -4.85 -6.86
C THR A 117 13.90 -3.99 -6.45
N LEU A 118 14.15 -3.89 -5.14
CA LEU A 118 15.32 -3.25 -4.55
C LEU A 118 16.26 -4.30 -3.98
N SER A 119 17.56 -3.97 -3.87
CA SER A 119 18.51 -4.88 -3.26
C SER A 119 18.32 -5.00 -1.74
N PRO A 120 18.69 -6.13 -1.11
CA PRO A 120 18.61 -6.28 0.34
C PRO A 120 19.39 -5.19 1.10
N ILE A 121 20.50 -4.69 0.57
CA ILE A 121 21.29 -3.62 1.17
C ILE A 121 20.53 -2.29 1.17
N GLU A 122 19.92 -1.91 0.05
CA GLU A 122 19.08 -0.70 -0.03
C GLU A 122 17.88 -0.80 0.92
N VAL A 123 17.20 -1.95 0.94
CA VAL A 123 16.03 -2.19 1.78
C VAL A 123 16.39 -2.21 3.27
N ALA A 124 17.56 -2.73 3.64
CA ALA A 124 18.05 -2.68 5.01
C ALA A 124 18.25 -1.24 5.50
N GLN A 125 18.83 -0.37 4.69
CA GLN A 125 19.01 1.05 5.03
C GLN A 125 17.65 1.77 5.18
N ILE A 126 16.73 1.56 4.23
CA ILE A 126 15.37 2.10 4.30
C ILE A 126 14.66 1.59 5.55
N GLY A 127 14.71 0.28 5.79
CA GLY A 127 14.05 -0.38 6.91
C GLY A 127 14.57 0.13 8.26
N ALA A 128 15.89 0.29 8.40
CA ALA A 128 16.49 0.81 9.61
C ALA A 128 16.06 2.25 9.92
N GLN A 129 16.09 3.14 8.91
CA GLN A 129 15.68 4.54 9.05
C GLN A 129 14.20 4.66 9.41
N VAL A 130 13.32 3.89 8.75
CA VAL A 130 11.89 3.88 9.04
C VAL A 130 11.59 3.26 10.41
N ALA A 131 12.29 2.18 10.78
CA ALA A 131 12.13 1.56 12.09
C ALA A 131 12.58 2.48 13.23
N ASP A 132 13.59 3.33 12.99
CA ASP A 132 14.03 4.33 13.97
C ASP A 132 12.93 5.37 14.24
N ALA A 133 12.27 5.90 13.19
CA ALA A 133 11.13 6.79 13.33
C ALA A 133 9.94 6.13 14.04
N LEU A 134 9.65 4.87 13.69
CA LEU A 134 8.55 4.12 14.32
C LEU A 134 8.84 3.78 15.78
N ALA A 135 10.09 3.46 16.14
CA ALA A 135 10.47 3.25 17.53
C ALA A 135 10.25 4.52 18.38
N ALA A 136 10.62 5.69 17.84
CA ALA A 136 10.35 6.97 18.49
C ALA A 136 8.84 7.27 18.61
N ALA A 137 8.06 6.97 17.57
CA ALA A 137 6.61 7.10 17.58
C ALA A 137 5.96 6.19 18.66
N HIS A 138 6.34 4.91 18.70
CA HIS A 138 5.84 3.96 19.69
C HIS A 138 6.18 4.38 21.12
N ALA A 139 7.39 4.91 21.35
CA ALA A 139 7.77 5.44 22.66
C ALA A 139 6.92 6.66 23.07
N ALA A 140 6.40 7.42 22.09
CA ALA A 140 5.45 8.52 22.31
C ALA A 140 3.98 8.06 22.35
N GLY A 141 3.70 6.76 22.29
CA GLY A 141 2.34 6.19 22.28
C GLY A 141 1.60 6.34 20.93
N ILE A 142 2.34 6.62 19.86
CA ILE A 142 1.78 6.79 18.50
C ILE A 142 1.96 5.49 17.71
N VAL A 143 0.86 4.91 17.21
CA VAL A 143 0.84 3.76 16.30
C VAL A 143 0.51 4.26 14.89
N HIS A 144 1.24 3.80 13.88
CA HIS A 144 1.10 4.30 12.50
C HIS A 144 -0.13 3.73 11.77
N ARG A 145 -0.37 2.42 11.85
CA ARG A 145 -1.53 1.67 11.32
C ARG A 145 -1.65 1.54 9.80
N ASP A 146 -0.85 2.29 9.00
CA ASP A 146 -0.91 2.24 7.53
C ASP A 146 0.50 2.24 6.90
N ILE A 147 1.36 1.30 7.31
CA ILE A 147 2.70 1.16 6.76
C ILE A 147 2.64 0.36 5.47
N LYS A 148 3.08 1.00 4.38
CA LYS A 148 3.09 0.43 3.03
C LYS A 148 4.12 1.14 2.14
N PRO A 149 4.52 0.58 0.99
CA PRO A 149 5.49 1.20 0.09
C PRO A 149 5.10 2.62 -0.38
N GLY A 150 3.81 2.94 -0.40
CA GLY A 150 3.31 4.27 -0.77
C GLY A 150 3.64 5.36 0.24
N ASN A 151 3.76 5.00 1.52
CA ASN A 151 3.95 5.93 2.64
C ASN A 151 5.43 6.07 3.06
N ILE A 152 6.35 5.27 2.50
CA ILE A 152 7.79 5.45 2.68
C ILE A 152 8.32 6.29 1.53
N LEU A 153 8.81 7.48 1.84
CA LEU A 153 9.33 8.47 0.90
C LEU A 153 10.84 8.50 0.97
N VAL A 154 11.51 8.50 -0.18
CA VAL A 154 12.96 8.70 -0.29
C VAL A 154 13.20 10.01 -1.01
N ALA A 155 13.95 10.91 -0.39
CA ALA A 155 14.28 12.21 -0.97
C ALA A 155 15.01 12.03 -2.30
N ASP A 156 14.56 12.74 -3.35
CA ASP A 156 15.08 12.60 -4.72
C ASP A 156 15.91 13.81 -5.16
N ARG A 157 16.04 14.84 -4.31
CA ARG A 157 16.83 16.06 -4.55
C ARG A 157 17.06 16.84 -3.26
N GLY A 158 17.95 17.83 -3.33
CA GLY A 158 18.33 18.67 -2.18
C GLY A 158 19.39 18.01 -1.29
N SER A 159 19.55 18.54 -0.07
CA SER A 159 20.55 18.07 0.90
C SER A 159 20.20 16.69 1.49
N GLU A 160 18.95 16.28 1.43
CA GLU A 160 18.46 15.02 2.00
C GLU A 160 18.37 13.87 0.98
N VAL A 161 18.91 14.05 -0.24
CA VAL A 161 18.87 13.00 -1.29
C VAL A 161 19.33 11.66 -0.73
N GLY A 162 18.48 10.65 -0.92
CA GLY A 162 18.70 9.29 -0.43
C GLY A 162 18.28 9.05 1.02
N MET A 163 17.75 10.04 1.74
CA MET A 163 17.18 9.83 3.08
C MET A 163 15.75 9.34 2.96
N ALA A 164 15.40 8.32 3.76
CA ALA A 164 14.03 7.81 3.84
C ALA A 164 13.26 8.50 4.97
N LYS A 165 12.00 8.87 4.71
CA LYS A 165 11.05 9.36 5.72
C LYS A 165 9.70 8.63 5.58
N LEU A 166 9.07 8.33 6.71
CA LEU A 166 7.73 7.78 6.78
C LEU A 166 6.69 8.91 6.85
N SER A 167 5.65 8.84 6.03
CA SER A 167 4.55 9.81 5.96
C SER A 167 3.25 9.22 6.48
N ASP A 168 2.25 10.07 6.71
CA ASP A 168 0.86 9.71 7.05
C ASP A 168 0.68 9.00 8.39
N PHE A 169 1.39 9.44 9.44
CA PHE A 169 1.25 8.90 10.80
C PHE A 169 -0.18 9.01 11.35
N GLY A 170 -0.78 7.86 11.71
CA GLY A 170 -1.96 7.74 12.57
C GLY A 170 -3.29 8.29 12.04
N ILE A 171 -3.31 8.99 10.91
CA ILE A 171 -4.45 9.77 10.44
C ILE A 171 -5.39 8.94 9.55
N SER A 172 -4.95 7.77 9.11
CA SER A 172 -5.70 6.93 8.18
C SER A 172 -6.95 6.32 8.81
N SER A 173 -6.92 5.99 10.10
CA SER A 173 -8.05 5.39 10.81
C SER A 173 -9.06 6.40 11.37
N ALA A 174 -8.71 7.69 11.42
CA ALA A 174 -9.63 8.72 11.91
C ALA A 174 -10.78 9.01 10.95
N GLY A 175 -10.60 8.68 9.68
CA GLY A 175 -11.62 8.87 8.64
C GLY A 175 -12.52 7.67 8.40
N GLU A 176 -12.27 6.54 9.06
CA GLU A 176 -13.12 5.35 8.94
C GLU A 176 -14.41 5.57 9.72
N ALA A 177 -15.53 5.46 9.00
CA ALA A 177 -16.86 5.76 9.54
C ALA A 177 -17.28 4.76 10.64
N PHE A 178 -18.14 5.23 11.55
CA PHE A 178 -18.67 4.50 12.71
C PHE A 178 -19.51 3.26 12.35
N ASP A 179 -19.94 3.13 11.09
CA ASP A 179 -20.92 2.13 10.63
C ASP A 179 -20.49 1.40 9.36
N GLU A 180 -19.20 1.29 9.06
CA GLU A 180 -18.85 0.20 8.17
C GLU A 180 -19.07 -1.10 8.96
N PRO A 181 -19.81 -2.10 8.39
CA PRO A 181 -19.96 -3.40 9.02
C PRO A 181 -18.58 -3.91 9.46
N GLU A 182 -18.49 -4.60 10.58
CA GLU A 182 -17.23 -5.18 11.13
C GLU A 182 -16.44 -5.98 10.08
N ASP A 183 -17.04 -6.24 8.91
CA ASP A 183 -16.50 -7.01 7.79
C ASP A 183 -15.79 -6.16 6.72
N VAL A 184 -15.82 -4.81 6.76
CA VAL A 184 -15.16 -3.97 5.73
C VAL A 184 -13.78 -3.52 6.21
N ILE A 185 -12.75 -4.23 5.75
CA ILE A 185 -11.35 -3.84 5.98
C ILE A 185 -10.98 -2.74 5.00
N THR A 186 -10.93 -1.49 5.48
CA THR A 186 -10.50 -0.33 4.70
C THR A 186 -8.98 -0.28 4.65
N GLY A 187 -8.39 -0.19 3.46
CA GLY A 187 -6.94 -0.10 3.27
C GLY A 187 -6.42 -1.03 2.18
N THR A 188 -5.08 -1.15 2.10
CA THR A 188 -4.43 -2.10 1.19
C THR A 188 -4.18 -3.40 1.94
N PRO A 189 -4.97 -4.47 1.78
CA PRO A 189 -4.92 -5.67 2.62
C PRO A 189 -3.60 -6.44 2.51
N SER A 190 -2.81 -6.15 1.48
CA SER A 190 -1.53 -6.82 1.20
C SER A 190 -0.48 -6.70 2.31
N TYR A 191 -0.59 -5.70 3.20
CA TYR A 191 0.34 -5.43 4.30
C TYR A 191 -0.29 -5.64 5.67
N LEU A 192 -1.51 -6.17 5.71
CA LEU A 192 -2.32 -6.28 6.91
C LEU A 192 -1.79 -7.40 7.83
N PRO A 193 -1.58 -7.14 9.13
CA PRO A 193 -1.18 -8.18 10.08
C PRO A 193 -2.31 -9.18 10.33
N PRO A 194 -2.01 -10.46 10.62
CA PRO A 194 -3.02 -11.49 10.82
C PRO A 194 -4.05 -11.18 11.89
N GLU A 195 -3.64 -10.57 13.01
CA GLU A 195 -4.53 -10.17 14.10
C GLU A 195 -5.52 -9.09 13.67
N VAL A 196 -5.06 -8.11 12.86
CA VAL A 196 -5.91 -7.03 12.36
C VAL A 196 -6.86 -7.57 11.28
N ALA A 197 -6.40 -8.49 10.44
CA ALA A 197 -7.25 -9.21 9.50
C ALA A 197 -8.37 -10.04 10.17
N ARG A 198 -8.21 -10.39 11.47
CA ARG A 198 -9.21 -11.05 12.30
C ARG A 198 -10.05 -10.08 13.14
N GLY A 199 -9.94 -8.76 12.88
CA GLY A 199 -10.74 -7.73 13.58
C GLY A 199 -10.11 -7.18 14.87
N ALA A 200 -8.85 -7.54 15.22
CA ALA A 200 -8.21 -6.95 16.40
C ALA A 200 -7.75 -5.52 16.12
N GLN A 201 -7.76 -4.69 17.14
CA GLN A 201 -7.23 -3.32 17.03
C GLN A 201 -5.72 -3.32 16.79
N PRO A 202 -5.21 -2.52 15.82
CA PRO A 202 -3.80 -2.44 15.54
C PRO A 202 -3.02 -1.79 16.69
N GLY A 203 -1.84 -2.33 16.97
CA GLY A 203 -0.91 -1.86 17.99
C GLY A 203 0.53 -1.73 17.46
N PRO A 204 1.52 -1.42 18.33
CA PRO A 204 2.92 -1.35 17.93
C PRO A 204 3.44 -2.60 17.21
N ALA A 205 3.04 -3.79 17.64
CA ALA A 205 3.40 -5.05 17.00
C ALA A 205 2.78 -5.20 15.60
N SER A 206 1.64 -4.56 15.32
CA SER A 206 1.03 -4.53 14.00
C SER A 206 1.87 -3.68 13.02
N ASP A 207 2.43 -2.57 13.48
CA ASP A 207 3.35 -1.75 12.68
C ASP A 207 4.64 -2.53 12.34
N VAL A 208 5.16 -3.36 13.28
CA VAL A 208 6.33 -4.22 13.01
C VAL A 208 6.04 -5.18 11.87
N PHE A 209 4.89 -5.84 11.89
CA PHE A 209 4.48 -6.73 10.80
C PHE A 209 4.36 -5.99 9.47
N SER A 210 3.64 -4.86 9.46
CA SER A 210 3.40 -4.08 8.23
C SER A 210 4.70 -3.51 7.64
N LEU A 211 5.68 -3.13 8.48
CA LEU A 211 7.01 -2.78 8.01
C LEU A 211 7.71 -4.00 7.41
N GLY A 212 7.72 -5.14 8.08
CA GLY A 212 8.27 -6.39 7.56
C GLY A 212 7.68 -6.76 6.20
N ALA A 213 6.35 -6.70 6.06
CA ALA A 213 5.63 -6.95 4.81
C ALA A 213 6.00 -5.94 3.70
N THR A 214 6.21 -4.68 4.06
CA THR A 214 6.65 -3.62 3.15
C THR A 214 8.06 -3.85 2.65
N LEU A 215 9.00 -4.18 3.54
CA LEU A 215 10.40 -4.50 3.19
C LEU A 215 10.49 -5.79 2.37
N TYR A 216 9.73 -6.82 2.76
CA TYR A 216 9.56 -8.04 1.97
C TYR A 216 9.15 -7.72 0.53
N THR A 217 8.10 -6.91 0.37
CA THR A 217 7.60 -6.52 -0.95
C THR A 217 8.66 -5.79 -1.78
N ALA A 218 9.45 -4.93 -1.14
CA ALA A 218 10.50 -4.19 -1.82
C ALA A 218 11.62 -5.10 -2.37
N ILE A 219 11.88 -6.24 -1.73
CA ILE A 219 12.91 -7.20 -2.16
C ILE A 219 12.34 -8.25 -3.11
N GLU A 220 11.21 -8.86 -2.75
CA GLU A 220 10.63 -10.00 -3.50
C GLU A 220 9.89 -9.54 -4.77
N GLY A 221 9.43 -8.28 -4.83
CA GLY A 221 8.66 -7.72 -5.95
C GLY A 221 7.16 -8.02 -5.88
N HIS A 222 6.70 -8.70 -4.84
CA HIS A 222 5.30 -9.00 -4.58
C HIS A 222 5.00 -8.95 -3.08
N PRO A 223 3.76 -8.67 -2.65
CA PRO A 223 3.37 -8.71 -1.24
C PRO A 223 3.48 -10.11 -0.65
N PRO A 224 3.59 -10.26 0.69
CA PRO A 224 3.74 -11.56 1.33
C PRO A 224 2.54 -12.50 1.09
N TYR A 225 1.36 -11.97 0.83
CA TYR A 225 0.15 -12.76 0.50
C TYR A 225 -0.09 -12.93 -1.00
N GLY A 226 0.85 -12.47 -1.85
CA GLY A 226 0.71 -12.46 -3.30
C GLY A 226 -0.27 -11.39 -3.79
N PHE A 227 -0.66 -11.53 -5.06
CA PHE A 227 -1.67 -10.68 -5.69
C PHE A 227 -2.99 -11.44 -5.81
N ASP A 228 -4.08 -10.72 -5.75
CA ASP A 228 -5.41 -11.19 -6.12
C ASP A 228 -6.27 -9.97 -6.48
N ASP A 229 -7.22 -10.12 -7.39
CA ASP A 229 -8.16 -9.07 -7.76
C ASP A 229 -9.26 -8.90 -6.72
N ASP A 230 -9.48 -9.94 -5.88
CA ASP A 230 -10.43 -9.96 -4.79
C ASP A 230 -9.72 -9.66 -3.46
N ASN A 231 -10.05 -8.54 -2.86
CA ASN A 231 -9.51 -8.12 -1.56
C ASN A 231 -9.86 -9.10 -0.44
N ASP A 232 -11.02 -9.76 -0.47
CA ASP A 232 -11.45 -10.70 0.56
C ASP A 232 -10.57 -11.95 0.57
N VAL A 233 -10.07 -12.35 -0.60
CA VAL A 233 -9.07 -13.43 -0.72
C VAL A 233 -7.77 -13.04 -0.03
N ILE A 234 -7.28 -11.80 -0.25
CA ILE A 234 -6.06 -11.31 0.40
C ILE A 234 -6.25 -11.22 1.92
N VAL A 235 -7.39 -10.69 2.38
CA VAL A 235 -7.74 -10.61 3.80
C VAL A 235 -7.78 -12.01 4.43
N THR A 236 -8.37 -12.99 3.74
CA THR A 236 -8.41 -14.38 4.20
C THR A 236 -7.00 -14.97 4.33
N ARG A 237 -6.13 -14.76 3.33
CA ARG A 237 -4.72 -15.20 3.39
C ARG A 237 -3.98 -14.52 4.54
N ALA A 238 -4.22 -13.23 4.77
CA ALA A 238 -3.67 -12.47 5.89
C ALA A 238 -4.14 -13.05 7.24
N ALA A 239 -5.45 -13.25 7.42
CA ALA A 239 -6.01 -13.84 8.63
C ALA A 239 -5.45 -15.24 8.93
N MET A 240 -5.12 -16.01 7.91
CA MET A 240 -4.49 -17.33 8.02
C MET A 240 -2.95 -17.29 8.09
N ALA A 241 -2.35 -16.08 8.01
CA ALA A 241 -0.90 -15.89 7.95
C ALA A 241 -0.22 -16.70 6.81
N GLN A 242 -0.84 -16.78 5.65
CA GLN A 242 -0.33 -17.53 4.49
C GLN A 242 0.74 -16.73 3.75
N ILE A 243 1.90 -16.59 4.37
CA ILE A 243 3.04 -15.84 3.83
C ILE A 243 3.77 -16.71 2.80
N ILE A 244 3.98 -16.18 1.59
CA ILE A 244 4.84 -16.79 0.58
C ILE A 244 6.29 -16.76 1.09
N PRO A 245 7.01 -17.89 1.09
CA PRO A 245 8.39 -17.92 1.57
C PRO A 245 9.29 -16.96 0.77
N PRO A 246 10.12 -16.12 1.45
CA PRO A 246 11.05 -15.24 0.76
C PRO A 246 12.14 -16.04 0.04
N THR A 247 12.55 -15.59 -1.15
CA THR A 247 13.55 -16.25 -1.99
C THR A 247 14.74 -15.36 -2.35
N ARG A 248 14.58 -14.03 -2.21
CA ARG A 248 15.55 -13.00 -2.62
C ARG A 248 16.10 -12.19 -1.45
N SER A 249 15.53 -12.35 -0.26
CA SER A 249 15.80 -11.49 0.91
C SER A 249 17.21 -11.69 1.51
N GLY A 250 17.95 -12.73 1.12
CA GLY A 250 19.33 -12.93 1.52
C GLY A 250 19.53 -12.85 3.04
N PRO A 251 20.44 -11.97 3.52
CA PRO A 251 20.70 -11.85 4.96
C PRO A 251 19.49 -11.35 5.76
N LEU A 252 18.52 -10.67 5.13
CA LEU A 252 17.32 -10.18 5.80
C LEU A 252 16.22 -11.24 5.96
N THR A 253 16.37 -12.43 5.36
CA THR A 253 15.32 -13.46 5.38
C THR A 253 14.79 -13.75 6.79
N GLN A 254 15.66 -14.02 7.76
CA GLN A 254 15.25 -14.36 9.13
C GLN A 254 14.64 -13.16 9.86
N VAL A 255 15.19 -11.97 9.64
CA VAL A 255 14.67 -10.73 10.25
C VAL A 255 13.25 -10.44 9.75
N LEU A 256 13.03 -10.52 8.44
CA LEU A 256 11.69 -10.30 7.86
C LEU A 256 10.67 -11.32 8.35
N LEU A 257 11.05 -12.60 8.46
CA LEU A 257 10.17 -13.63 9.01
C LEU A 257 9.89 -13.40 10.49
N HIS A 258 10.87 -12.92 11.28
CA HIS A 258 10.65 -12.58 12.69
C HIS A 258 9.72 -11.37 12.85
N MET A 259 9.88 -10.34 12.04
CA MET A 259 8.96 -9.18 12.00
C MET A 259 7.54 -9.59 11.60
N MET A 260 7.41 -10.56 10.69
CA MET A 260 6.13 -11.08 10.19
C MET A 260 5.63 -12.32 10.94
N GLU A 261 6.14 -12.63 12.14
CA GLU A 261 5.65 -13.71 12.98
C GLU A 261 4.12 -13.57 13.20
N PRO A 262 3.32 -14.63 12.96
CA PRO A 262 1.87 -14.57 13.07
C PRO A 262 1.36 -14.13 14.46
N ALA A 263 2.06 -14.53 15.52
CA ALA A 263 1.72 -14.17 16.89
C ALA A 263 2.35 -12.81 17.26
N PRO A 264 1.57 -11.74 17.50
CA PRO A 264 2.12 -10.39 17.77
C PRO A 264 3.13 -10.35 18.92
N GLN A 265 2.94 -11.21 19.94
CA GLN A 265 3.79 -11.28 21.14
C GLN A 265 5.17 -11.89 20.87
N ARG A 266 5.37 -12.53 19.74
CA ARG A 266 6.63 -13.13 19.32
C ARG A 266 7.43 -12.23 18.36
N ARG A 267 6.83 -11.13 17.89
CA ARG A 267 7.52 -10.15 17.07
C ARG A 267 8.48 -9.33 17.91
N PRO A 268 9.58 -8.86 17.34
CA PRO A 268 10.45 -7.93 18.02
C PRO A 268 9.70 -6.60 18.27
N THR A 269 10.15 -5.81 19.22
CA THR A 269 9.82 -4.39 19.28
C THR A 269 10.40 -3.68 18.05
N MET A 270 9.90 -2.50 17.71
CA MET A 270 10.43 -1.76 16.55
C MET A 270 11.92 -1.39 16.73
N ALA A 271 12.36 -1.11 17.93
CA ALA A 271 13.77 -0.85 18.23
C ALA A 271 14.64 -2.12 18.05
N GLU A 272 14.17 -3.28 18.49
CA GLU A 272 14.85 -4.56 18.26
C GLU A 272 14.87 -4.89 16.75
N ALA A 273 13.76 -4.73 16.03
CA ALA A 273 13.70 -4.93 14.58
C ALA A 273 14.72 -4.07 13.83
N ARG A 274 14.89 -2.80 14.22
CA ARG A 274 15.93 -1.91 13.69
C ARG A 274 17.34 -2.51 13.87
N GLU A 275 17.67 -2.97 15.07
CA GLU A 275 18.99 -3.56 15.38
C GLU A 275 19.19 -4.90 14.65
N GLU A 276 18.15 -5.71 14.51
CA GLU A 276 18.20 -6.95 13.76
C GLU A 276 18.48 -6.69 12.26
N ILE A 277 17.79 -5.70 11.65
CA ILE A 277 18.03 -5.29 10.27
C ILE A 277 19.47 -4.83 10.07
N LEU A 278 19.95 -3.93 10.95
CA LEU A 278 21.30 -3.38 10.88
C LEU A 278 22.35 -4.48 11.04
N THR A 279 22.17 -5.34 12.05
CA THR A 279 23.13 -6.43 12.34
C THR A 279 23.19 -7.44 11.20
N ALA A 280 22.04 -7.82 10.64
CA ALA A 280 21.98 -8.80 9.55
C ALA A 280 22.60 -8.30 8.25
N ALA A 281 22.44 -7.02 7.93
CA ALA A 281 22.92 -6.45 6.68
C ALA A 281 24.36 -5.88 6.76
N PHE A 282 24.76 -5.32 7.91
CA PHE A 282 25.98 -4.53 8.04
C PHE A 282 26.88 -4.97 9.20
N GLY A 283 26.41 -5.87 10.06
CA GLY A 283 27.10 -6.26 11.28
C GLY A 283 26.74 -5.36 12.49
N PRO A 284 27.10 -5.79 13.72
CA PRO A 284 26.73 -5.09 14.94
C PRO A 284 27.42 -3.72 15.06
N GLY A 285 26.74 -2.75 15.69
CA GLY A 285 27.29 -1.42 15.98
C GLY A 285 27.35 -0.46 14.81
N THR A 286 26.71 -0.78 13.68
CA THR A 286 26.73 0.05 12.46
C THR A 286 25.63 1.13 12.43
N GLY A 287 24.66 1.07 13.35
CA GLY A 287 23.52 1.98 13.41
C GLY A 287 23.83 3.45 13.21
N PRO A 288 24.77 4.07 13.97
CA PRO A 288 25.09 5.49 13.82
C PRO A 288 25.59 5.90 12.43
N TYR A 289 26.17 4.96 11.67
CA TYR A 289 26.68 5.22 10.33
C TYR A 289 25.63 5.06 9.24
N ILE A 290 24.55 4.32 9.52
CA ILE A 290 23.48 4.02 8.55
C ILE A 290 22.30 4.98 8.72
N LEU A 291 21.89 5.26 9.96
CA LEU A 291 20.70 6.07 10.23
C LEU A 291 20.86 7.50 9.72
N GLY A 292 21.97 8.16 9.98
CA GLY A 292 22.23 9.52 9.51
C GLY A 292 22.79 9.63 8.08
N ALA A 293 22.78 8.54 7.29
CA ALA A 293 23.39 8.52 5.97
C ALA A 293 22.36 8.27 4.85
N PRO A 294 22.58 8.82 3.64
CA PRO A 294 21.74 8.52 2.49
C PRO A 294 21.85 7.05 2.08
N ILE A 295 20.75 6.49 1.57
CA ILE A 295 20.71 5.13 1.02
C ILE A 295 21.72 4.99 -0.10
N ARG A 296 22.48 3.89 -0.06
CA ARG A 296 23.52 3.58 -1.04
C ARG A 296 23.39 2.13 -1.53
N THR A 297 23.78 1.94 -2.77
CA THR A 297 23.98 0.63 -3.40
C THR A 297 25.26 -0.04 -2.84
N GLU A 298 25.51 -1.28 -3.19
CA GLU A 298 26.74 -2.01 -2.77
C GLU A 298 28.03 -1.33 -3.23
N ASP A 299 28.01 -0.62 -4.35
CA ASP A 299 29.15 0.16 -4.87
C ASP A 299 29.27 1.55 -4.21
N GLY A 300 28.43 1.88 -3.25
CA GLY A 300 28.45 3.13 -2.49
C GLY A 300 27.81 4.33 -3.19
N THR A 301 27.18 4.15 -4.35
CA THR A 301 26.46 5.22 -5.06
C THR A 301 25.01 5.37 -4.55
N ILE A 302 24.39 6.53 -4.80
CA ILE A 302 22.95 6.68 -4.56
C ILE A 302 22.21 5.87 -5.64
N PRO A 303 21.20 5.04 -5.26
CA PRO A 303 20.46 4.25 -6.23
C PRO A 303 19.84 5.09 -7.33
N ALA A 304 19.94 4.61 -8.57
CA ALA A 304 19.40 5.33 -9.74
C ALA A 304 17.88 5.62 -9.63
N TRP A 305 17.14 4.75 -8.99
CA TRP A 305 15.71 4.97 -8.74
C TRP A 305 15.45 6.08 -7.71
N ALA A 306 16.41 6.39 -6.82
CA ALA A 306 16.26 7.42 -5.80
C ALA A 306 16.59 8.83 -6.35
N ALA A 307 17.45 8.98 -7.35
CA ALA A 307 17.84 10.28 -7.89
C ALA A 307 16.98 10.71 -9.09
N ARG A 308 16.48 11.95 -9.09
CA ARG A 308 15.55 12.45 -10.15
C ARG A 308 16.18 12.55 -11.54
N ASN A 309 17.49 12.70 -11.63
CA ASN A 309 18.21 12.84 -12.92
C ASN A 309 18.51 11.50 -13.61
N SER A 310 18.13 10.37 -13.01
CA SER A 310 18.44 9.04 -13.51
C SER A 310 17.42 8.47 -14.50
N ALA A 311 16.39 9.24 -14.89
CA ALA A 311 15.37 8.78 -15.86
C ALA A 311 15.93 8.45 -17.26
N ALA A 312 17.18 8.84 -17.57
CA ALA A 312 17.84 8.53 -18.83
C ALA A 312 18.63 7.19 -18.84
N GLY A 313 18.81 6.54 -17.67
CA GLY A 313 19.71 5.39 -17.50
C GLY A 313 19.03 4.08 -17.08
N LEU A 314 17.78 4.09 -16.66
CA LEU A 314 17.06 2.87 -16.20
C LEU A 314 16.50 2.05 -17.38
N ARG A 315 17.36 1.68 -18.32
CA ARG A 315 17.14 0.44 -19.08
C ARG A 315 17.78 -0.66 -18.27
N SER A 316 16.94 -1.48 -17.61
CA SER A 316 17.39 -2.73 -16.98
C SER A 316 18.30 -3.48 -17.96
N PRO A 317 19.48 -3.97 -17.53
CA PRO A 317 20.31 -4.83 -18.37
C PRO A 317 19.63 -6.16 -18.74
N HIS A 318 18.45 -6.44 -18.15
CA HIS A 318 17.70 -7.68 -18.33
C HIS A 318 16.42 -7.53 -19.17
N SER A 319 16.12 -6.34 -19.71
CA SER A 319 15.07 -6.20 -20.73
C SER A 319 15.69 -6.38 -22.12
N ALA A 320 16.30 -7.53 -22.37
CA ALA A 320 16.37 -8.02 -23.73
C ALA A 320 14.91 -8.21 -24.18
N PRO A 321 14.45 -7.60 -25.30
CA PRO A 321 13.12 -7.88 -25.79
C PRO A 321 13.05 -9.39 -25.99
N LEU A 322 12.05 -10.05 -25.38
CA LEU A 322 11.73 -11.43 -25.72
C LEU A 322 11.72 -11.52 -27.24
N PRO A 323 12.46 -12.47 -27.84
CA PRO A 323 12.50 -12.62 -29.29
C PRO A 323 11.04 -12.76 -29.74
N ARG A 324 10.58 -11.84 -30.58
CA ARG A 324 9.26 -11.96 -31.22
C ARG A 324 9.26 -13.31 -31.90
N PRO A 325 8.22 -14.14 -31.69
CA PRO A 325 8.11 -15.40 -32.44
C PRO A 325 8.23 -15.04 -33.92
N PRO A 326 8.97 -15.84 -34.72
CA PRO A 326 9.19 -15.54 -36.13
C PRO A 326 7.81 -15.34 -36.79
N ARG A 327 7.63 -14.22 -37.46
CA ARG A 327 6.48 -14.02 -38.36
C ARG A 327 6.58 -15.13 -39.41
N VAL A 328 5.76 -16.13 -39.25
CA VAL A 328 5.54 -17.13 -40.33
C VAL A 328 4.96 -16.33 -41.49
N ALA A 329 5.74 -16.19 -42.55
CA ALA A 329 5.28 -15.64 -43.81
C ALA A 329 4.07 -16.47 -44.25
N ALA A 330 2.96 -15.80 -44.48
CA ALA A 330 1.76 -16.42 -45.00
C ALA A 330 2.06 -16.91 -46.42
N ALA A 331 2.49 -18.15 -46.52
CA ALA A 331 2.42 -18.88 -47.77
C ALA A 331 0.98 -19.42 -47.92
N GLY A 332 0.28 -18.94 -48.95
CA GLY A 332 -1.08 -19.31 -49.20
C GLY A 332 -1.24 -20.80 -49.44
N ALA A 333 -2.00 -21.44 -48.61
CA ALA A 333 -2.66 -22.69 -48.87
C ALA A 333 -4.06 -22.61 -48.25
N VAL A 334 -5.06 -22.46 -49.11
CA VAL A 334 -6.47 -22.57 -48.77
C VAL A 334 -6.71 -24.03 -48.42
N ALA A 335 -6.72 -24.35 -47.12
CA ALA A 335 -7.25 -25.59 -46.59
C ALA A 335 -8.64 -25.31 -46.04
N GLN A 336 -9.65 -25.88 -46.66
CA GLN A 336 -11.05 -25.83 -46.27
C GLN A 336 -11.21 -26.34 -44.84
N GLN A 337 -11.70 -25.48 -43.94
CA GLN A 337 -12.16 -25.91 -42.62
C GLN A 337 -13.45 -26.72 -42.74
N PRO A 338 -13.58 -27.89 -42.08
CA PRO A 338 -14.85 -28.56 -41.98
C PRO A 338 -15.83 -27.70 -41.19
N LYS A 339 -17.00 -27.44 -41.74
CA LYS A 339 -18.12 -26.79 -41.10
C LYS A 339 -18.57 -27.65 -39.91
N LEU A 340 -18.27 -27.20 -38.66
CA LEU A 340 -18.94 -27.73 -37.49
C LEU A 340 -20.43 -27.35 -37.56
N GLY A 341 -21.28 -28.35 -37.63
CA GLY A 341 -22.72 -28.19 -37.63
C GLY A 341 -23.19 -27.51 -36.34
N LYS A 342 -24.09 -26.55 -36.45
CA LYS A 342 -24.79 -25.92 -35.35
C LYS A 342 -25.44 -27.00 -34.49
N SER A 343 -24.97 -27.22 -33.27
CA SER A 343 -25.68 -28.02 -32.27
C SER A 343 -26.98 -27.25 -31.92
N LYS A 344 -28.12 -27.92 -32.18
CA LYS A 344 -29.42 -27.42 -31.72
C LYS A 344 -29.39 -27.41 -30.20
N LEU A 345 -29.41 -26.24 -29.58
CA LEU A 345 -29.80 -26.10 -28.19
C LEU A 345 -31.25 -26.57 -28.08
N VAL A 346 -31.46 -27.60 -27.28
CA VAL A 346 -32.79 -28.07 -26.91
C VAL A 346 -33.36 -27.06 -25.96
N ASP A 347 -34.33 -26.33 -26.43
CA ASP A 347 -35.07 -25.36 -25.63
C ASP A 347 -36.01 -26.15 -24.69
N ILE A 348 -35.62 -26.26 -23.42
CA ILE A 348 -36.46 -26.97 -22.41
C ILE A 348 -37.36 -25.95 -21.78
N ASP A 349 -38.63 -26.03 -22.14
CA ASP A 349 -39.74 -25.23 -21.60
C ASP A 349 -40.11 -25.69 -20.17
N PHE A 350 -39.61 -25.00 -19.17
CA PHE A 350 -39.82 -25.32 -17.74
C PHE A 350 -41.22 -24.98 -17.23
N THR A 351 -42.11 -24.35 -18.01
CA THR A 351 -43.45 -23.99 -17.58
C THR A 351 -44.43 -25.19 -17.50
N LYS A 352 -43.99 -26.35 -17.95
CA LYS A 352 -44.82 -27.57 -17.97
C LYS A 352 -44.72 -28.44 -16.71
N PHE A 353 -43.89 -28.06 -15.73
CA PHE A 353 -43.74 -28.84 -14.50
C PHE A 353 -44.45 -28.13 -13.35
N GLY A 354 -45.40 -28.84 -12.73
CA GLY A 354 -46.22 -28.30 -11.62
C GLY A 354 -45.41 -28.01 -10.34
N PRO A 355 -45.99 -27.38 -9.33
CA PRO A 355 -45.31 -26.78 -8.20
C PRO A 355 -44.53 -27.75 -7.26
N ASN A 356 -44.62 -29.07 -7.47
CA ASN A 356 -43.94 -30.09 -6.66
C ASN A 356 -42.64 -30.64 -7.28
N ALA A 357 -42.16 -30.10 -8.41
CA ALA A 357 -40.98 -30.61 -9.12
C ALA A 357 -39.62 -29.95 -8.74
N ALA A 358 -39.62 -28.96 -7.86
CA ALA A 358 -38.42 -28.23 -7.47
C ALA A 358 -37.28 -29.12 -6.91
N PRO A 359 -37.49 -30.09 -6.02
CA PRO A 359 -36.41 -30.94 -5.51
C PRO A 359 -35.83 -31.88 -6.56
N LEU A 360 -36.63 -32.31 -7.54
CA LEU A 360 -36.12 -33.21 -8.62
C LEU A 360 -35.29 -32.44 -9.64
N ALA A 361 -35.62 -31.20 -9.94
CA ALA A 361 -34.84 -30.35 -10.86
C ALA A 361 -33.46 -30.00 -10.28
N ILE A 362 -33.37 -29.74 -8.98
CA ILE A 362 -32.10 -29.49 -8.28
C ILE A 362 -31.20 -30.76 -8.29
N ALA A 363 -31.77 -31.92 -8.02
CA ALA A 363 -31.06 -33.19 -8.06
C ALA A 363 -30.53 -33.52 -9.46
N ALA A 364 -31.31 -33.28 -10.51
CA ALA A 364 -30.90 -33.46 -11.90
C ALA A 364 -29.78 -32.49 -12.31
N GLY A 365 -29.85 -31.24 -11.91
CA GLY A 365 -28.82 -30.23 -12.15
C GLY A 365 -27.47 -30.59 -11.50
N LEU A 366 -27.48 -31.08 -10.26
CA LEU A 366 -26.27 -31.54 -9.54
C LEU A 366 -25.67 -32.80 -10.21
N LEU A 367 -26.48 -33.70 -10.69
CA LEU A 367 -26.00 -34.92 -11.38
C LEU A 367 -25.33 -34.58 -12.72
N ILE A 368 -25.90 -33.68 -13.50
CA ILE A 368 -25.31 -33.19 -14.76
C ILE A 368 -24.01 -32.43 -14.50
N GLY A 369 -23.95 -31.58 -13.46
CA GLY A 369 -22.74 -30.90 -13.08
C GLY A 369 -21.61 -31.86 -12.68
N LEU A 370 -21.93 -32.92 -11.93
CA LEU A 370 -20.96 -33.96 -11.55
C LEU A 370 -20.43 -34.72 -12.75
N LEU A 371 -21.30 -35.07 -13.72
CA LEU A 371 -20.90 -35.78 -14.93
C LEU A 371 -19.99 -34.92 -15.83
N ILE A 372 -20.27 -33.62 -15.93
CA ILE A 372 -19.40 -32.68 -16.66
C ILE A 372 -18.01 -32.57 -15.97
N LEU A 373 -17.98 -32.49 -14.64
CA LEU A 373 -16.74 -32.44 -13.89
C LEU A 373 -15.89 -33.73 -14.08
N ILE A 374 -16.53 -34.89 -14.04
CA ILE A 374 -15.87 -36.19 -14.32
C ILE A 374 -15.32 -36.23 -15.74
N ALA A 375 -16.09 -35.77 -16.74
CA ALA A 375 -15.66 -35.75 -18.13
C ALA A 375 -14.44 -34.82 -18.34
N ILE A 376 -14.38 -33.66 -17.65
CA ILE A 376 -13.22 -32.77 -17.69
C ILE A 376 -12.00 -33.41 -17.03
N LEU A 377 -12.16 -34.09 -15.91
CA LEU A 377 -11.08 -34.78 -15.22
C LEU A 377 -10.50 -35.95 -16.06
N VAL A 378 -11.35 -36.72 -16.74
CA VAL A 378 -10.92 -37.82 -17.61
C VAL A 378 -10.24 -37.29 -18.90
N ALA A 379 -10.62 -36.12 -19.40
CA ALA A 379 -9.97 -35.49 -20.55
C ALA A 379 -8.62 -34.82 -20.22
N ALA A 380 -8.33 -34.59 -18.91
CA ALA A 380 -7.09 -34.02 -18.42
C ALA A 380 -6.05 -35.06 -17.95
N MET A 381 -6.41 -36.37 -17.95
CA MET A 381 -5.49 -37.50 -17.72
C MET A 381 -5.05 -38.14 -19.03
#